data_a8e1b385b5b6e8b4b0278ed77b92af1c
#
_entry.id   a8e1b385b5b6e8b4b0278ed77b92af1c
#
_cell.length_a   1.000
_cell.length_b   1.000
_cell.length_c   1.000
_cell.angle_alpha   90.00
_cell.angle_beta   90.00
_cell.angle_gamma   90.00
#
_symmetry.space_group_name_H-M   'P 1'
#
loop_
_entity.id
_entity.type
_entity.pdbx_description
1 polymer ?
#
loop_
_entity_poly.entity_id
_entity_poly.type
_entity_poly.pdbx_seq_one_letter_code
_entity_poly.pdbx_strand_id
1 'polypeptide(L)'
;MAQKLSNLANKSKVKFGSLYGSPIVWIVADKNHAGYPSNSVTLVTNQIIKMLCFDATEPSNGNSDRRGYGNNRYIYSNLRQWLNSPAAAGQWYTAQHSADQTPDSSHVWNGVNPYSSLAGFLNAFTANERAALLNTTITVGKSST
;
A
#
# COMPACT_ATOMS: atom_id res chain seq x y z
N MET A 1 4.40 14.85 -26.55
CA MET A 1 3.93 13.45 -26.69
C MET A 1 4.17 12.74 -25.36
N ALA A 2 3.16 12.00 -24.86
CA ALA A 2 3.35 11.17 -23.65
C ALA A 2 4.28 10.00 -23.98
N GLN A 3 5.33 9.83 -23.17
CA GLN A 3 6.28 8.73 -23.36
C GLN A 3 5.74 7.47 -22.65
N LYS A 4 5.80 6.32 -23.34
CA LYS A 4 5.43 5.03 -22.71
C LYS A 4 6.48 4.63 -21.67
N LEU A 5 6.04 4.17 -20.52
CA LEU A 5 6.94 3.70 -19.45
C LEU A 5 7.89 2.59 -19.91
N SER A 6 7.41 1.70 -20.79
CA SER A 6 8.22 0.61 -21.36
C SER A 6 9.44 1.09 -22.17
N ASN A 7 9.42 2.33 -22.65
CA ASN A 7 10.53 2.92 -23.43
C ASN A 7 11.62 3.55 -22.53
N LEU A 8 11.35 3.70 -21.24
CA LEU A 8 12.31 4.28 -20.30
C LEU A 8 13.39 3.27 -19.93
N ALA A 9 14.60 3.73 -19.74
CA ALA A 9 15.68 2.88 -19.19
C ALA A 9 15.41 2.57 -17.70
N ASN A 10 15.95 1.46 -17.20
CA ASN A 10 16.00 1.20 -15.76
C ASN A 10 16.73 2.35 -15.06
N LYS A 11 16.31 2.67 -13.84
CA LYS A 11 16.75 3.83 -13.04
C LYS A 11 16.24 5.19 -13.52
N SER A 12 15.49 5.29 -14.64
CA SER A 12 14.81 6.52 -15.02
C SER A 12 13.80 6.93 -13.95
N LYS A 13 13.64 8.25 -13.75
CA LYS A 13 12.63 8.79 -12.83
C LYS A 13 11.38 9.17 -13.61
N VAL A 14 10.22 8.84 -13.04
CA VAL A 14 8.91 9.20 -13.60
C VAL A 14 8.02 9.81 -12.52
N LYS A 15 7.12 10.71 -12.90
CA LYS A 15 6.06 11.23 -12.04
C LYS A 15 4.78 10.48 -12.37
N PHE A 16 4.16 9.87 -11.36
CA PHE A 16 2.95 9.09 -11.53
C PHE A 16 2.14 9.10 -10.22
N GLY A 17 0.93 9.59 -10.28
CA GLY A 17 0.12 9.90 -9.10
C GLY A 17 0.57 11.16 -8.37
N SER A 18 -0.28 11.64 -7.45
CA SER A 18 -0.02 12.84 -6.62
C SER A 18 -0.50 12.60 -5.20
N LEU A 19 0.35 12.83 -4.22
CA LEU A 19 0.03 12.69 -2.80
C LEU A 19 0.28 14.03 -2.10
N TYR A 20 -0.72 14.48 -1.34
CA TYR A 20 -0.67 15.79 -0.64
C TYR A 20 -0.32 16.97 -1.55
N GLY A 21 -0.86 16.99 -2.77
CA GLY A 21 -0.63 18.07 -3.73
C GLY A 21 0.71 18.00 -4.47
N SER A 22 1.56 17.01 -4.20
CA SER A 22 2.85 16.84 -4.86
C SER A 22 2.90 15.54 -5.68
N PRO A 23 3.50 15.57 -6.89
CA PRO A 23 3.67 14.37 -7.68
C PRO A 23 4.52 13.33 -6.96
N ILE A 24 4.12 12.07 -7.01
CA ILE A 24 4.95 10.95 -6.55
C ILE A 24 6.02 10.69 -7.60
N VAL A 25 7.28 10.71 -7.19
CA VAL A 25 8.42 10.38 -8.06
C VAL A 25 8.80 8.92 -7.86
N TRP A 26 8.83 8.17 -8.96
CA TRP A 26 9.18 6.77 -9.01
C TRP A 26 10.46 6.55 -9.79
N ILE A 27 11.13 5.44 -9.51
CA ILE A 27 12.28 4.93 -10.26
C ILE A 27 11.81 3.68 -11.00
N VAL A 28 12.12 3.57 -12.29
CA VAL A 28 11.97 2.32 -13.04
C VAL A 28 12.95 1.30 -12.49
N ALA A 29 12.45 0.34 -11.71
CA ALA A 29 13.26 -0.68 -11.07
C ALA A 29 13.54 -1.83 -12.03
N ASP A 30 12.51 -2.31 -12.74
CA ASP A 30 12.63 -3.44 -13.66
C ASP A 30 11.53 -3.39 -14.73
N LYS A 31 11.73 -4.17 -15.80
CA LYS A 31 10.75 -4.39 -16.88
C LYS A 31 10.57 -5.88 -17.13
N ASN A 32 9.33 -6.29 -17.29
CA ASN A 32 8.96 -7.71 -17.50
C ASN A 32 9.53 -8.64 -16.42
N HIS A 33 9.44 -8.20 -15.16
CA HIS A 33 9.91 -8.99 -14.03
C HIS A 33 9.28 -10.38 -14.04
N ALA A 34 10.09 -11.42 -13.83
CA ALA A 34 9.62 -12.81 -13.85
C ALA A 34 8.49 -13.02 -12.84
N GLY A 35 7.39 -13.63 -13.28
CA GLY A 35 6.18 -13.84 -12.46
C GLY A 35 5.22 -12.65 -12.40
N TYR A 36 5.57 -11.51 -13.00
CA TYR A 36 4.69 -10.35 -13.13
C TYR A 36 3.98 -10.34 -14.51
N PRO A 37 2.92 -9.55 -14.68
CA PRO A 37 2.24 -9.44 -15.97
C PRO A 37 3.22 -9.07 -17.09
N SER A 38 3.03 -9.67 -18.27
CA SER A 38 3.84 -9.35 -19.45
C SER A 38 3.70 -7.87 -19.84
N ASN A 39 4.76 -7.29 -20.37
CA ASN A 39 4.86 -5.87 -20.71
C ASN A 39 4.68 -4.91 -19.52
N SER A 40 4.87 -5.40 -18.33
CA SER A 40 4.81 -4.58 -17.11
C SER A 40 6.13 -3.84 -16.85
N VAL A 41 6.02 -2.73 -16.11
CA VAL A 41 7.14 -1.97 -15.57
C VAL A 41 6.99 -1.92 -14.05
N THR A 42 8.00 -2.36 -13.35
CA THR A 42 8.06 -2.28 -11.87
C THR A 42 8.62 -0.94 -11.46
N LEU A 43 7.86 -0.21 -10.65
CA LEU A 43 8.22 1.08 -10.13
C LEU A 43 8.46 0.99 -8.62
N VAL A 44 9.48 1.69 -8.14
CA VAL A 44 9.73 1.89 -6.70
C VAL A 44 9.78 3.39 -6.42
N THR A 45 9.26 3.83 -5.29
CA THR A 45 9.29 5.25 -4.95
C THR A 45 10.73 5.75 -4.75
N ASN A 46 11.02 6.94 -5.27
CA ASN A 46 12.35 7.55 -5.16
C ASN A 46 12.75 7.90 -3.72
N GLN A 47 11.77 7.99 -2.83
CA GLN A 47 11.95 8.33 -1.42
C GLN A 47 10.82 7.70 -0.59
N ILE A 48 11.00 7.63 0.72
CA ILE A 48 9.92 7.24 1.63
C ILE A 48 8.79 8.26 1.51
N ILE A 49 7.59 7.79 1.17
CA ILE A 49 6.41 8.67 1.00
C ILE A 49 5.54 8.73 2.26
N LYS A 50 5.58 7.71 3.09
CA LYS A 50 4.83 7.63 4.34
C LYS A 50 5.43 6.57 5.27
N MET A 51 5.30 6.78 6.57
CA MET A 51 5.56 5.78 7.61
C MET A 51 4.22 5.44 8.26
N LEU A 52 3.81 4.17 8.19
CA LEU A 52 2.54 3.67 8.69
C LEU A 52 2.77 2.38 9.46
N CYS A 53 1.90 2.07 10.44
CA CYS A 53 1.90 0.74 11.01
C CYS A 53 1.43 -0.27 9.95
N PHE A 54 1.92 -1.50 10.05
CA PHE A 54 1.51 -2.58 9.16
C PHE A 54 0.05 -2.95 9.38
N ASP A 55 -0.33 -3.00 10.65
CA ASP A 55 -1.69 -3.31 11.08
C ASP A 55 -2.01 -2.60 12.40
N ALA A 56 -3.28 -2.37 12.67
CA ALA A 56 -3.75 -1.83 13.95
C ALA A 56 -3.64 -2.89 15.05
N THR A 57 -3.46 -2.45 16.29
CA THR A 57 -3.55 -3.33 17.47
C THR A 57 -4.95 -3.89 17.61
N GLU A 58 -5.06 -5.12 18.10
CA GLU A 58 -6.34 -5.84 18.25
C GLU A 58 -6.63 -6.12 19.75
N PRO A 59 -7.06 -5.14 20.56
CA PRO A 59 -7.14 -5.30 22.01
C PRO A 59 -7.99 -6.48 22.49
N SER A 60 -9.00 -6.88 21.72
CA SER A 60 -9.89 -8.02 22.05
C SER A 60 -9.40 -9.37 21.53
N ASN A 61 -8.24 -9.43 20.86
CA ASN A 61 -7.72 -10.68 20.31
C ASN A 61 -7.19 -11.60 21.42
N GLY A 62 -7.43 -12.90 21.30
CA GLY A 62 -6.89 -13.92 22.21
C GLY A 62 -5.37 -14.05 22.18
N ASN A 63 -4.72 -13.67 21.08
CA ASN A 63 -3.27 -13.70 20.93
C ASN A 63 -2.63 -12.42 21.48
N SER A 64 -1.64 -12.56 22.38
CA SER A 64 -0.98 -11.42 23.04
C SER A 64 -0.24 -10.49 22.07
N ASP A 65 0.40 -11.06 21.06
CA ASP A 65 1.17 -10.27 20.09
C ASP A 65 0.24 -9.42 19.23
N ARG A 66 -0.89 -9.99 18.80
CA ARG A 66 -1.90 -9.24 18.06
C ARG A 66 -2.53 -8.13 18.89
N ARG A 67 -2.75 -8.35 20.19
CA ARG A 67 -3.23 -7.27 21.06
C ARG A 67 -2.31 -6.06 21.07
N GLY A 68 -0.99 -6.31 21.04
CA GLY A 68 0.01 -5.24 21.12
C GLY A 68 0.48 -4.68 19.77
N TYR A 69 0.48 -5.50 18.72
CA TYR A 69 1.16 -5.16 17.46
C TYR A 69 0.31 -5.37 16.21
N GLY A 70 -0.93 -5.82 16.35
CA GLY A 70 -1.76 -6.20 15.21
C GLY A 70 -1.33 -7.52 14.58
N ASN A 71 -1.88 -7.82 13.42
CA ASN A 71 -1.60 -9.05 12.72
C ASN A 71 -0.41 -8.88 11.74
N ASN A 72 0.37 -9.92 11.54
CA ASN A 72 1.56 -9.91 10.69
C ASN A 72 1.33 -10.50 9.29
N ARG A 73 0.10 -10.78 8.90
CA ARG A 73 -0.24 -11.34 7.58
C ARG A 73 -0.66 -10.22 6.65
N TYR A 74 0.11 -10.01 5.57
CA TYR A 74 -0.18 -8.95 4.60
C TYR A 74 -1.61 -9.02 4.05
N ILE A 75 -2.12 -10.22 3.78
CA ILE A 75 -3.47 -10.41 3.21
C ILE A 75 -4.60 -9.83 4.09
N TYR A 76 -4.38 -9.72 5.39
CA TYR A 76 -5.35 -9.20 6.36
C TYR A 76 -4.99 -7.84 6.93
N SER A 77 -3.85 -7.26 6.52
CA SER A 77 -3.36 -6.01 7.11
C SER A 77 -4.13 -4.79 6.65
N ASN A 78 -4.26 -3.82 7.54
CA ASN A 78 -4.79 -2.50 7.20
C ASN A 78 -3.93 -1.81 6.13
N LEU A 79 -2.61 -2.02 6.17
CA LEU A 79 -1.70 -1.47 5.15
C LEU A 79 -2.06 -1.95 3.75
N ARG A 80 -2.35 -3.26 3.58
CA ARG A 80 -2.80 -3.78 2.28
C ARG A 80 -4.10 -3.16 1.82
N GLN A 81 -5.09 -3.02 2.72
CA GLN A 81 -6.36 -2.38 2.38
C GLN A 81 -6.15 -0.95 1.90
N TRP A 82 -5.39 -0.18 2.66
CA TRP A 82 -5.09 1.21 2.32
C TRP A 82 -4.37 1.34 0.99
N LEU A 83 -3.33 0.53 0.74
CA LEU A 83 -2.55 0.55 -0.50
C LEU A 83 -3.39 0.22 -1.73
N ASN A 84 -4.43 -0.60 -1.59
CA ASN A 84 -5.24 -1.09 -2.71
C ASN A 84 -6.60 -0.38 -2.83
N SER A 85 -6.85 0.68 -2.08
CA SER A 85 -8.13 1.37 -2.07
C SER A 85 -8.08 2.73 -2.77
N PRO A 86 -9.02 3.02 -3.69
CA PRO A 86 -9.25 4.36 -4.24
C PRO A 86 -10.28 5.17 -3.42
N ALA A 87 -10.75 4.66 -2.29
CA ALA A 87 -11.82 5.27 -1.52
C ALA A 87 -11.45 6.65 -0.96
N ALA A 88 -12.45 7.49 -0.75
CA ALA A 88 -12.29 8.78 -0.10
C ALA A 88 -11.78 8.64 1.35
N ALA A 89 -11.39 9.75 1.94
CA ALA A 89 -10.87 9.82 3.31
C ALA A 89 -11.82 9.15 4.31
N GLY A 90 -11.30 8.24 5.11
CA GLY A 90 -12.05 7.49 6.12
C GLY A 90 -12.98 6.39 5.59
N GLN A 91 -12.98 6.11 4.28
CA GLN A 91 -13.91 5.16 3.64
C GLN A 91 -13.24 3.87 3.13
N TRP A 92 -11.96 3.68 3.36
CA TRP A 92 -11.21 2.55 2.80
C TRP A 92 -11.18 1.32 3.71
N TYR A 93 -11.42 1.49 4.99
CA TYR A 93 -11.32 0.41 5.96
C TYR A 93 -12.57 -0.47 5.96
N THR A 94 -12.36 -1.76 6.02
CA THR A 94 -13.37 -2.78 6.33
C THR A 94 -12.69 -3.89 7.15
N ALA A 95 -13.30 -4.29 8.27
CA ALA A 95 -12.75 -5.35 9.11
C ALA A 95 -12.53 -6.65 8.30
N GLN A 96 -11.31 -7.19 8.36
CA GLN A 96 -10.90 -8.38 7.60
C GLN A 96 -11.03 -9.67 8.42
N HIS A 97 -11.15 -9.54 9.72
CA HIS A 97 -11.34 -10.64 10.67
C HIS A 97 -11.93 -10.13 11.99
N SER A 98 -12.24 -11.10 12.89
CA SER A 98 -12.91 -10.85 14.15
C SER A 98 -12.06 -10.05 15.11
N ALA A 99 -11.73 -9.13 15.48
CA ALA A 99 -10.92 -8.28 16.34
C ALA A 99 -10.16 -7.20 15.61
N ASP A 100 -10.25 -7.18 14.27
CA ASP A 100 -9.62 -6.17 13.43
C ASP A 100 -10.10 -4.76 13.81
N GLN A 101 -9.17 -3.81 13.82
CA GLN A 101 -9.41 -2.43 14.20
C GLN A 101 -9.00 -1.45 13.11
N THR A 102 -9.53 -0.25 13.17
CA THR A 102 -9.05 0.86 12.34
C THR A 102 -7.69 1.34 12.85
N PRO A 103 -6.74 1.70 11.98
CA PRO A 103 -5.46 2.28 12.39
C PRO A 103 -5.61 3.78 12.77
N ASP A 104 -6.44 4.05 13.76
CA ASP A 104 -6.61 5.37 14.38
C ASP A 104 -5.59 5.60 15.50
N SER A 105 -5.64 6.74 16.17
CA SER A 105 -4.69 7.09 17.22
C SER A 105 -4.72 6.18 18.44
N SER A 106 -5.82 5.43 18.65
CA SER A 106 -5.97 4.49 19.76
C SER A 106 -5.40 3.11 19.46
N HIS A 107 -5.27 2.78 18.17
CA HIS A 107 -4.89 1.44 17.72
C HIS A 107 -3.58 1.40 16.92
N VAL A 108 -2.85 2.52 16.84
CA VAL A 108 -1.48 2.53 16.30
C VAL A 108 -0.47 2.67 17.44
N TRP A 109 0.75 2.18 17.24
CA TRP A 109 1.82 2.27 18.24
C TRP A 109 2.03 3.72 18.71
N ASN A 110 1.87 3.95 20.01
CA ASN A 110 1.99 5.26 20.66
C ASN A 110 1.18 6.40 19.99
N GLY A 111 0.09 6.08 19.29
CA GLY A 111 -0.69 7.08 18.57
C GLY A 111 0.01 7.74 17.38
N VAL A 112 1.15 7.17 16.93
CA VAL A 112 2.00 7.81 15.90
C VAL A 112 1.54 7.40 14.50
N ASN A 113 1.40 8.40 13.64
CA ASN A 113 0.99 8.24 12.24
C ASN A 113 -0.32 7.45 12.03
N PRO A 114 -1.42 7.79 12.71
CA PRO A 114 -2.71 7.19 12.41
C PRO A 114 -3.09 7.50 10.95
N TYR A 115 -3.77 6.56 10.29
CA TYR A 115 -4.13 6.74 8.88
C TYR A 115 -5.55 6.31 8.53
N SER A 116 -6.37 5.97 9.51
CA SER A 116 -7.79 5.64 9.30
C SER A 116 -8.57 6.73 8.59
N SER A 117 -8.26 8.00 8.87
CA SER A 117 -8.91 9.18 8.28
C SER A 117 -8.33 9.61 6.92
N LEU A 118 -7.26 8.98 6.43
CA LEU A 118 -6.70 9.30 5.12
C LEU A 118 -7.58 8.73 4.01
N ALA A 119 -7.46 9.28 2.79
CA ALA A 119 -7.95 8.61 1.60
C ALA A 119 -7.09 7.36 1.31
N GLY A 120 -7.68 6.34 0.70
CA GLY A 120 -6.93 5.17 0.26
C GLY A 120 -5.83 5.56 -0.74
N PHE A 121 -4.73 4.81 -0.77
CA PHE A 121 -3.54 5.18 -1.55
C PHE A 121 -3.82 5.33 -3.05
N LEU A 122 -4.68 4.50 -3.62
CA LEU A 122 -5.04 4.60 -5.04
C LEU A 122 -5.86 5.87 -5.36
N ASN A 123 -6.36 6.59 -4.36
CA ASN A 123 -6.96 7.92 -4.55
C ASN A 123 -5.93 8.97 -5.00
N ALA A 124 -4.64 8.73 -4.75
CA ALA A 124 -3.54 9.56 -5.24
C ALA A 124 -3.37 9.53 -6.78
N PHE A 125 -4.08 8.66 -7.49
CA PHE A 125 -3.97 8.46 -8.93
C PHE A 125 -5.26 8.84 -9.63
N THR A 126 -5.16 9.48 -10.79
CA THR A 126 -6.29 9.71 -11.68
C THR A 126 -6.90 8.40 -12.17
N ALA A 127 -8.12 8.43 -12.72
CA ALA A 127 -8.74 7.24 -13.28
C ALA A 127 -7.89 6.58 -14.37
N ASN A 128 -7.26 7.38 -15.25
CA ASN A 128 -6.38 6.87 -16.30
C ASN A 128 -5.09 6.25 -15.74
N GLU A 129 -4.51 6.86 -14.71
CA GLU A 129 -3.35 6.31 -14.03
C GLU A 129 -3.69 4.99 -13.33
N ARG A 130 -4.84 4.91 -12.65
CA ARG A 130 -5.30 3.65 -12.03
C ARG A 130 -5.53 2.54 -13.07
N ALA A 131 -6.07 2.87 -14.23
CA ALA A 131 -6.26 1.90 -15.31
C ALA A 131 -4.95 1.34 -15.87
N ALA A 132 -3.83 2.05 -15.68
CA ALA A 132 -2.50 1.57 -16.07
C ALA A 132 -1.83 0.68 -15.00
N LEU A 133 -2.37 0.59 -13.79
CA LEU A 133 -1.87 -0.32 -12.75
C LEU A 133 -2.28 -1.76 -13.06
N LEU A 134 -1.34 -2.68 -12.97
CA LEU A 134 -1.58 -4.10 -13.24
C LEU A 134 -1.71 -4.87 -11.91
N ASN A 135 -2.72 -5.72 -11.84
CA ASN A 135 -2.85 -6.66 -10.73
C ASN A 135 -1.72 -7.69 -10.79
N THR A 136 -1.03 -7.86 -9.67
CA THR A 136 0.06 -8.83 -9.54
C THR A 136 -0.20 -9.73 -8.34
N THR A 137 -0.16 -11.05 -8.54
CA THR A 137 -0.24 -12.01 -7.45
C THR A 137 1.17 -12.37 -7.00
N ILE A 138 1.45 -12.15 -5.73
CA ILE A 138 2.71 -12.51 -5.10
C ILE A 138 2.43 -13.62 -4.09
N THR A 139 3.11 -14.76 -4.25
CA THR A 139 3.07 -15.83 -3.26
C THR A 139 4.10 -15.55 -2.18
N VAL A 140 3.63 -15.38 -0.96
CA VAL A 140 4.48 -15.18 0.21
C VAL A 140 4.50 -16.49 1.00
N GLY A 141 5.69 -16.98 1.33
CA GLY A 141 5.83 -18.18 2.17
C GLY A 141 5.24 -17.95 3.57
N LYS A 142 4.72 -19.01 4.17
CA LYS A 142 4.33 -18.97 5.58
C LYS A 142 5.59 -18.94 6.44
N SER A 143 5.59 -18.12 7.49
CA SER A 143 6.49 -18.34 8.62
C SER A 143 6.18 -19.70 9.24
N SER A 144 7.19 -20.48 9.60
CA SER A 144 7.06 -21.78 10.27
C SER A 144 6.85 -21.64 11.78
N THR A 145 6.70 -20.44 12.29
CA THR A 145 6.43 -20.14 13.71
C THR A 145 5.01 -19.75 13.93
#